data_b455d593a7e85b55c7b21080e84a0730
#
_entry.id   b455d593a7e85b55c7b21080e84a0730
#
_cell.length_a   1.000
_cell.length_b   1.000
_cell.length_c   1.000
_cell.angle_alpha   90.00
_cell.angle_beta   90.00
_cell.angle_gamma   90.00
#
_symmetry.space_group_name_H-M   'P 1'
#
loop_
_entity.id
_entity.type
_entity.pdbx_description
1 polymer ?
#
loop_
_entity_poly.entity_id
_entity_poly.type
_entity_poly.pdbx_seq_one_letter_code
_entity_poly.pdbx_strand_id
1 'polypeptide(L)'
;EDHLPVVLPDITDYKPDSSGRSALAKAEDWKKVIINGEEMTRETDTLDGYACSSWYLWRYTSPHDKNHAWDQEAVKYWAPTDIYVGGDHAVAHLLYVRFWAMFFHDLGLLPFEEPVKTLLYNGYINAPDGKKMSKSKGNVIDPLDVIDSGYGADTLRTYELFIGPYNEDAAWSTKAIG
;
A
#
# COMPACT_ATOMS: atom_id res chain seq x y z
N GLU A 1 6.53 -2.70 27.64
CA GLU A 1 6.92 -1.38 27.06
C GLU A 1 8.44 -1.16 27.07
N ASP A 2 9.16 -1.63 28.12
CA ASP A 2 10.60 -1.42 28.27
C ASP A 2 11.47 -2.09 27.17
N HIS A 3 10.88 -2.96 26.36
CA HIS A 3 11.53 -3.65 25.23
C HIS A 3 11.20 -3.06 23.87
N LEU A 4 10.54 -1.91 23.82
CA LEU A 4 10.18 -1.20 22.60
C LEU A 4 11.02 0.06 22.39
N PRO A 5 11.33 0.45 21.16
CA PRO A 5 11.06 -0.27 19.93
C PRO A 5 11.97 -1.50 19.76
N VAL A 6 11.49 -2.52 19.06
CA VAL A 6 12.33 -3.65 18.64
C VAL A 6 13.21 -3.22 17.48
N VAL A 7 14.49 -3.00 17.75
CA VAL A 7 15.48 -2.62 16.73
C VAL A 7 15.97 -3.88 16.03
N LEU A 8 15.96 -3.86 14.69
CA LEU A 8 16.48 -4.96 13.90
C LEU A 8 18.03 -5.01 13.99
N PRO A 9 18.61 -6.22 13.99
CA PRO A 9 20.07 -6.37 14.05
C PRO A 9 20.71 -6.09 12.69
N ASP A 10 21.96 -5.65 12.71
CA ASP A 10 22.79 -5.68 11.53
C ASP A 10 23.20 -7.14 11.23
N ILE A 11 22.87 -7.63 10.07
CA ILE A 11 23.26 -8.95 9.59
C ILE A 11 24.09 -8.82 8.32
N THR A 12 25.08 -9.68 8.17
CA THR A 12 26.02 -9.62 7.05
C THR A 12 25.56 -10.42 5.84
N ASP A 13 24.62 -11.35 6.03
CA ASP A 13 24.09 -12.22 4.98
C ASP A 13 22.54 -12.18 4.95
N TYR A 14 22.01 -11.43 3.97
CA TYR A 14 20.59 -11.28 3.74
C TYR A 14 19.99 -12.32 2.77
N LYS A 15 20.82 -13.24 2.23
CA LYS A 15 20.32 -14.23 1.28
C LYS A 15 19.42 -15.24 1.98
N PRO A 16 18.26 -15.60 1.41
CA PRO A 16 17.48 -16.71 1.90
C PRO A 16 18.31 -18.00 1.89
N ASP A 17 18.17 -18.81 2.91
CA ASP A 17 18.74 -20.15 2.92
C ASP A 17 17.77 -21.17 2.27
N SER A 18 18.22 -22.41 2.11
CA SER A 18 17.39 -23.48 1.53
C SER A 18 16.22 -23.90 2.42
N SER A 19 16.16 -23.42 3.67
CA SER A 19 15.05 -23.73 4.60
C SER A 19 13.84 -22.81 4.42
N GLY A 20 13.97 -21.75 3.62
CA GLY A 20 12.92 -20.75 3.41
C GLY A 20 12.70 -19.79 4.59
N ARG A 21 13.56 -19.85 5.61
CA ARG A 21 13.49 -18.93 6.75
C ARG A 21 13.98 -17.53 6.38
N SER A 22 13.49 -16.55 7.10
CA SER A 22 13.93 -15.15 6.92
C SER A 22 15.42 -14.96 7.25
N ALA A 23 16.01 -13.89 6.73
CA ALA A 23 17.40 -13.54 7.06
C ALA A 23 17.60 -13.27 8.57
N LEU A 24 16.56 -12.79 9.29
CA LEU A 24 16.59 -12.59 10.74
C LEU A 24 16.78 -13.89 11.53
N ALA A 25 16.37 -15.03 10.97
CA ALA A 25 16.59 -16.34 11.60
C ALA A 25 18.06 -16.67 11.82
N LYS A 26 18.99 -16.00 11.11
CA LYS A 26 20.45 -16.15 11.25
C LYS A 26 21.03 -15.33 12.41
N ALA A 27 20.29 -14.38 12.97
CA ALA A 27 20.73 -13.51 14.06
C ALA A 27 20.51 -14.19 15.42
N GLU A 28 21.31 -15.19 15.74
CA GLU A 28 21.12 -16.05 16.92
C GLU A 28 21.05 -15.28 18.24
N ASP A 29 21.92 -14.29 18.45
CA ASP A 29 21.95 -13.50 19.69
C ASP A 29 20.75 -12.55 19.77
N TRP A 30 20.33 -11.98 18.65
CA TRP A 30 19.16 -11.09 18.59
C TRP A 30 17.85 -11.82 18.84
N LYS A 31 17.73 -13.07 18.44
CA LYS A 31 16.52 -13.87 18.67
C LYS A 31 16.24 -14.08 20.16
N LYS A 32 17.25 -14.15 20.98
CA LYS A 32 17.11 -14.37 22.42
C LYS A 32 16.78 -13.08 23.14
N VAL A 33 15.78 -13.11 23.97
CA VAL A 33 15.35 -11.96 24.78
C VAL A 33 14.88 -12.44 26.14
N ILE A 34 15.18 -11.67 27.19
CA ILE A 34 14.66 -11.93 28.53
C ILE A 34 13.50 -10.95 28.77
N ILE A 35 12.31 -11.48 28.99
CA ILE A 35 11.11 -10.71 29.31
C ILE A 35 10.57 -11.19 30.64
N ASN A 36 10.44 -10.29 31.60
CA ASN A 36 9.99 -10.60 32.97
C ASN A 36 10.82 -11.72 33.66
N GLY A 37 12.11 -11.84 33.32
CA GLY A 37 13.01 -12.85 33.87
C GLY A 37 12.96 -14.21 33.16
N GLU A 38 12.16 -14.37 32.14
CA GLU A 38 12.07 -15.59 31.33
C GLU A 38 12.79 -15.41 29.97
N GLU A 39 13.55 -16.41 29.58
CA GLU A 39 14.17 -16.44 28.26
C GLU A 39 13.13 -16.79 27.20
N MET A 40 12.98 -15.91 26.22
CA MET A 40 12.05 -16.06 25.09
C MET A 40 12.79 -15.97 23.76
N THR A 41 12.18 -16.48 22.72
CA THR A 41 12.71 -16.37 21.35
C THR A 41 11.83 -15.42 20.55
N ARG A 42 12.45 -14.40 19.93
CA ARG A 42 11.77 -13.48 19.03
C ARG A 42 11.33 -14.20 17.77
N GLU A 43 10.17 -13.81 17.26
CA GLU A 43 9.74 -14.16 15.91
C GLU A 43 10.72 -13.57 14.89
N THR A 44 11.03 -14.33 13.87
CA THR A 44 11.96 -13.94 12.81
C THR A 44 11.30 -13.75 11.45
N ASP A 45 10.06 -14.20 11.29
CA ASP A 45 9.30 -13.90 10.09
C ASP A 45 8.81 -12.46 10.13
N THR A 46 8.84 -11.80 9.00
CA THR A 46 8.35 -10.44 8.84
C THR A 46 7.07 -10.46 8.02
N LEU A 47 6.20 -9.51 8.32
CA LEU A 47 5.07 -9.25 7.45
C LEU A 47 5.60 -8.72 6.10
N ASP A 48 4.85 -8.95 5.06
CA ASP A 48 5.08 -8.44 3.73
C ASP A 48 5.15 -6.90 3.72
N GLY A 49 5.81 -6.30 2.72
CA GLY A 49 6.02 -4.85 2.63
C GLY A 49 4.74 -4.03 2.62
N TYR A 50 3.61 -4.60 2.20
CA TYR A 50 2.30 -3.93 2.26
C TYR A 50 1.76 -3.75 3.68
N ALA A 51 2.21 -4.53 4.65
CA ALA A 51 1.74 -4.41 6.03
C ALA A 51 2.03 -3.01 6.60
N CYS A 52 3.28 -2.55 6.51
CA CYS A 52 3.67 -1.23 7.01
C CYS A 52 3.00 -0.09 6.25
N SER A 53 2.79 -0.24 4.94
CA SER A 53 2.24 0.80 4.06
C SER A 53 0.71 0.82 4.00
N SER A 54 0.00 -0.02 4.78
CA SER A 54 -1.45 -0.18 4.63
C SER A 54 -2.29 0.52 5.69
N TRP A 55 -1.70 1.13 6.69
CA TRP A 55 -2.44 1.84 7.74
C TRP A 55 -2.55 3.36 7.52
N TYR A 56 -2.06 3.88 6.40
CA TYR A 56 -1.99 5.30 6.07
C TYR A 56 -3.35 6.00 6.01
N LEU A 57 -4.42 5.28 5.70
CA LEU A 57 -5.78 5.84 5.59
C LEU A 57 -6.17 6.64 6.84
N TRP A 58 -5.81 6.13 8.01
CA TRP A 58 -6.09 6.80 9.29
C TRP A 58 -5.03 7.83 9.61
N ARG A 59 -3.76 7.54 9.30
CA ARG A 59 -2.66 8.49 9.51
C ARG A 59 -2.86 9.79 8.75
N TYR A 60 -3.43 9.75 7.56
CA TYR A 60 -3.72 10.93 6.75
C TYR A 60 -4.72 11.88 7.39
N THR A 61 -5.54 11.44 8.32
CA THR A 61 -6.48 12.32 9.04
C THR A 61 -5.77 13.28 10.00
N SER A 62 -4.54 12.94 10.43
CA SER A 62 -3.73 13.74 11.35
C SER A 62 -2.21 13.53 11.11
N PRO A 63 -1.69 13.91 9.92
CA PRO A 63 -0.33 13.55 9.50
C PRO A 63 0.77 14.19 10.36
N HIS A 64 0.46 15.26 11.07
CA HIS A 64 1.42 16.00 11.89
C HIS A 64 1.39 15.64 13.38
N ASP A 65 0.51 14.76 13.82
CA ASP A 65 0.50 14.26 15.21
C ASP A 65 1.78 13.44 15.45
N LYS A 66 2.56 13.88 16.45
CA LYS A 66 3.83 13.23 16.83
C LYS A 66 3.71 12.25 17.97
N ASN A 67 2.58 12.26 18.67
CA ASN A 67 2.38 11.52 19.90
C ASN A 67 1.49 10.30 19.72
N HIS A 68 0.61 10.32 18.72
CA HIS A 68 -0.38 9.28 18.48
C HIS A 68 -0.32 8.79 17.03
N ALA A 69 -0.84 7.60 16.78
CA ALA A 69 -0.98 7.06 15.42
C ALA A 69 -1.89 7.96 14.57
N TRP A 70 -2.94 8.48 15.18
CA TRP A 70 -3.88 9.46 14.61
C TRP A 70 -4.67 10.16 15.73
N ASP A 71 -5.31 11.27 15.40
CA ASP A 71 -6.29 11.93 16.26
C ASP A 71 -7.64 11.19 16.17
N GLN A 72 -8.21 10.83 17.32
CA GLN A 72 -9.43 10.02 17.42
C GLN A 72 -10.66 10.74 16.87
N GLU A 73 -10.77 12.04 17.08
CA GLU A 73 -11.92 12.81 16.60
C GLU A 73 -11.82 13.02 15.08
N ALA A 74 -10.60 13.24 14.56
CA ALA A 74 -10.38 13.32 13.13
C ALA A 74 -10.75 12.01 12.42
N VAL A 75 -10.33 10.87 12.97
CA VAL A 75 -10.68 9.56 12.40
C VAL A 75 -12.18 9.31 12.45
N LYS A 76 -12.86 9.60 13.55
CA LYS A 76 -14.32 9.45 13.64
C LYS A 76 -15.07 10.29 12.60
N TYR A 77 -14.52 11.45 12.24
CA TYR A 77 -15.14 12.34 11.26
C TYR A 77 -14.87 11.90 9.82
N TRP A 78 -13.63 11.53 9.49
CA TRP A 78 -13.20 11.27 8.11
C TRP A 78 -13.30 9.81 7.67
N ALA A 79 -13.34 8.87 8.58
CA ALA A 79 -13.37 7.45 8.28
C ALA A 79 -14.71 6.79 8.72
N PRO A 80 -15.08 5.64 8.12
CA PRO A 80 -14.37 4.93 7.06
C PRO A 80 -14.36 5.70 5.74
N THR A 81 -13.40 5.40 4.88
CA THR A 81 -13.28 6.00 3.54
C THR A 81 -14.52 5.71 2.71
N ASP A 82 -15.15 6.72 2.13
CA ASP A 82 -16.38 6.53 1.36
C ASP A 82 -16.14 5.78 0.06
N ILE A 83 -15.11 6.19 -0.69
CA ILE A 83 -14.78 5.60 -1.99
C ILE A 83 -13.27 5.36 -2.08
N TYR A 84 -12.89 4.15 -2.42
CA TYR A 84 -11.53 3.77 -2.79
C TYR A 84 -11.50 3.35 -4.26
N VAL A 85 -10.61 3.94 -5.05
CA VAL A 85 -10.45 3.61 -6.47
C VAL A 85 -9.14 2.84 -6.64
N GLY A 86 -9.22 1.64 -7.17
CA GLY A 86 -8.03 0.83 -7.43
C GLY A 86 -8.37 -0.64 -7.63
N GLY A 87 -7.89 -1.23 -8.72
CA GLY A 87 -8.18 -2.62 -9.08
C GLY A 87 -7.12 -3.61 -8.57
N ASP A 88 -5.85 -3.34 -8.79
CA ASP A 88 -4.74 -4.27 -8.55
C ASP A 88 -4.46 -4.55 -7.07
N HIS A 89 -4.96 -3.74 -6.18
CA HIS A 89 -4.58 -3.79 -4.77
C HIS A 89 -5.53 -4.60 -3.89
N ALA A 90 -6.57 -5.21 -4.46
CA ALA A 90 -7.60 -5.91 -3.70
C ALA A 90 -7.06 -7.10 -2.90
N VAL A 91 -6.15 -7.88 -3.47
CA VAL A 91 -5.54 -9.09 -2.87
C VAL A 91 -4.23 -8.82 -2.13
N ALA A 92 -3.67 -7.63 -2.21
CA ALA A 92 -2.41 -7.28 -1.55
C ALA A 92 -2.65 -6.15 -0.54
N HIS A 93 -2.60 -4.91 -1.00
CA HIS A 93 -2.72 -3.74 -0.15
C HIS A 93 -4.05 -3.70 0.64
N LEU A 94 -5.20 -3.88 -0.01
CA LEU A 94 -6.50 -3.80 0.67
C LEU A 94 -6.74 -4.96 1.65
N LEU A 95 -6.11 -6.10 1.45
CA LEU A 95 -6.15 -7.20 2.42
C LEU A 95 -5.52 -6.75 3.74
N TYR A 96 -4.34 -6.11 3.69
CA TYR A 96 -3.69 -5.57 4.88
C TYR A 96 -4.43 -4.38 5.49
N VAL A 97 -5.02 -3.51 4.67
CA VAL A 97 -5.87 -2.41 5.19
C VAL A 97 -7.03 -2.95 6.01
N ARG A 98 -7.71 -3.99 5.52
CA ARG A 98 -8.81 -4.64 6.26
C ARG A 98 -8.31 -5.35 7.52
N PHE A 99 -7.18 -6.05 7.42
CA PHE A 99 -6.55 -6.67 8.59
C PHE A 99 -6.24 -5.64 9.68
N TRP A 100 -5.62 -4.52 9.32
CA TRP A 100 -5.34 -3.44 10.26
C TRP A 100 -6.61 -2.80 10.83
N ALA A 101 -7.65 -2.63 10.02
CA ALA A 101 -8.92 -2.09 10.51
C ALA A 101 -9.52 -2.97 11.60
N MET A 102 -9.60 -4.28 11.37
CA MET A 102 -10.09 -5.25 12.36
C MET A 102 -9.22 -5.25 13.62
N PHE A 103 -7.89 -5.29 13.45
CA PHE A 103 -6.96 -5.25 14.58
C PHE A 103 -7.10 -3.99 15.44
N PHE A 104 -7.17 -2.81 14.81
CA PHE A 104 -7.37 -1.56 15.54
C PHE A 104 -8.78 -1.43 16.12
N HIS A 105 -9.78 -2.02 15.50
CA HIS A 105 -11.12 -2.12 16.07
C HIS A 105 -11.12 -2.98 17.34
N ASP A 106 -10.48 -4.15 17.33
CA ASP A 106 -10.35 -5.04 18.49
C ASP A 106 -9.62 -4.35 19.67
N LEU A 107 -8.69 -3.44 19.37
CA LEU A 107 -8.02 -2.61 20.36
C LEU A 107 -8.86 -1.39 20.83
N GLY A 108 -10.06 -1.18 20.29
CA GLY A 108 -10.90 -0.02 20.57
C GLY A 108 -10.39 1.31 20.00
N LEU A 109 -9.45 1.26 19.06
CA LEU A 109 -8.84 2.43 18.42
C LEU A 109 -9.60 2.91 17.19
N LEU A 110 -10.40 2.05 16.57
CA LEU A 110 -11.30 2.40 15.47
C LEU A 110 -12.74 1.99 15.81
N PRO A 111 -13.75 2.79 15.43
CA PRO A 111 -15.16 2.47 15.68
C PRO A 111 -15.79 1.56 14.62
N PHE A 112 -15.03 1.05 13.66
CA PHE A 112 -15.48 0.22 12.52
C PHE A 112 -14.44 -0.85 12.20
N GLU A 113 -14.90 -1.94 11.59
CA GLU A 113 -14.07 -3.06 11.12
C GLU A 113 -13.72 -2.93 9.63
N GLU A 114 -14.61 -2.35 8.82
CA GLU A 114 -14.40 -2.18 7.39
C GLU A 114 -13.89 -0.75 7.08
N PRO A 115 -12.69 -0.63 6.49
CA PRO A 115 -12.05 0.67 6.29
C PRO A 115 -12.61 1.47 5.11
N VAL A 116 -13.32 0.82 4.19
CA VAL A 116 -13.79 1.40 2.93
C VAL A 116 -15.24 0.98 2.68
N LYS A 117 -16.13 1.95 2.40
CA LYS A 117 -17.54 1.69 2.11
C LYS A 117 -17.76 1.17 0.69
N THR A 118 -17.04 1.72 -0.27
CA THR A 118 -17.19 1.39 -1.69
C THR A 118 -15.83 1.27 -2.36
N LEU A 119 -15.58 0.11 -2.98
CA LEU A 119 -14.43 -0.09 -3.86
C LEU A 119 -14.88 0.08 -5.32
N LEU A 120 -14.29 1.03 -6.02
CA LEU A 120 -14.43 1.17 -7.46
C LEU A 120 -13.24 0.49 -8.15
N TYR A 121 -13.52 -0.61 -8.79
CA TYR A 121 -12.52 -1.33 -9.59
C TYR A 121 -12.37 -0.63 -10.94
N ASN A 122 -11.18 -0.13 -11.25
CA ASN A 122 -10.87 0.49 -12.54
C ASN A 122 -10.06 -0.46 -13.42
N GLY A 123 -10.30 -0.37 -14.73
CA GLY A 123 -9.46 -1.01 -15.74
C GLY A 123 -8.13 -0.27 -15.94
N TYR A 124 -7.27 -0.85 -16.77
CA TYR A 124 -5.98 -0.27 -17.13
C TYR A 124 -6.05 0.46 -18.46
N ILE A 125 -5.30 1.55 -18.56
CA ILE A 125 -4.90 2.09 -19.85
C ILE A 125 -3.61 1.40 -20.26
N ASN A 126 -3.73 0.48 -21.20
CA ASN A 126 -2.63 -0.31 -21.71
C ASN A 126 -1.83 0.48 -22.77
N ALA A 127 -0.63 0.03 -23.08
CA ALA A 127 0.16 0.56 -24.21
C ALA A 127 -0.58 0.37 -25.55
N PRO A 128 -0.15 1.07 -26.63
CA PRO A 128 -0.81 0.95 -27.94
C PRO A 128 -0.86 -0.48 -28.51
N ASP A 129 0.02 -1.37 -28.04
CA ASP A 129 0.04 -2.80 -28.38
C ASP A 129 -0.92 -3.65 -27.54
N GLY A 130 -1.74 -3.03 -26.71
CA GLY A 130 -2.70 -3.68 -25.82
C GLY A 130 -2.09 -4.32 -24.57
N LYS A 131 -0.79 -4.18 -24.35
CA LYS A 131 -0.12 -4.76 -23.19
C LYS A 131 -0.02 -3.77 -22.04
N LYS A 132 -0.02 -4.28 -20.79
CA LYS A 132 0.20 -3.47 -19.60
C LYS A 132 1.51 -2.68 -19.72
N MET A 133 1.44 -1.38 -19.47
CA MET A 133 2.60 -0.51 -19.43
C MET A 133 3.55 -0.92 -18.29
N SER A 134 4.85 -0.91 -18.59
CA SER A 134 5.89 -1.22 -17.59
C SER A 134 7.17 -0.49 -17.93
N LYS A 135 7.82 0.09 -16.92
CA LYS A 135 9.14 0.74 -17.09
C LYS A 135 10.19 -0.22 -17.65
N SER A 136 10.16 -1.48 -17.23
CA SER A 136 11.08 -2.51 -17.73
C SER A 136 10.90 -2.87 -19.20
N LYS A 137 9.71 -2.61 -19.76
CA LYS A 137 9.38 -2.85 -21.18
C LYS A 137 9.58 -1.60 -22.05
N GLY A 138 9.78 -0.44 -21.46
CA GLY A 138 9.92 0.83 -22.17
C GLY A 138 8.67 1.26 -22.96
N ASN A 139 7.49 0.76 -22.58
CA ASN A 139 6.21 1.03 -23.26
C ASN A 139 5.28 1.95 -22.46
N VAL A 140 5.84 2.69 -21.49
CA VAL A 140 5.09 3.65 -20.67
C VAL A 140 4.83 4.92 -21.46
N ILE A 141 3.61 5.43 -21.39
CA ILE A 141 3.25 6.78 -21.86
C ILE A 141 3.34 7.70 -20.64
N ASP A 142 4.25 8.68 -20.69
CA ASP A 142 4.36 9.68 -19.65
C ASP A 142 3.27 10.76 -19.86
N PRO A 143 2.43 11.03 -18.86
CA PRO A 143 1.43 12.09 -18.93
C PRO A 143 2.03 13.46 -19.27
N LEU A 144 3.24 13.76 -18.80
CA LEU A 144 3.91 15.04 -19.07
C LEU A 144 4.28 15.15 -20.54
N ASP A 145 4.77 14.10 -21.18
CA ASP A 145 5.07 14.11 -22.62
C ASP A 145 3.82 14.42 -23.46
N VAL A 146 2.66 13.90 -23.04
CA VAL A 146 1.38 14.19 -23.70
C VAL A 146 0.98 15.64 -23.52
N ILE A 147 1.07 16.17 -22.30
CA ILE A 147 0.74 17.56 -21.97
C ILE A 147 1.64 18.53 -22.75
N ASP A 148 2.95 18.28 -22.75
CA ASP A 148 3.96 19.14 -23.36
C ASP A 148 3.94 19.06 -24.89
N SER A 149 3.36 18.00 -25.47
CA SER A 149 3.17 17.88 -26.92
C SER A 149 2.08 18.81 -27.49
N GLY A 150 1.46 19.63 -26.64
CA GLY A 150 0.51 20.68 -27.05
C GLY A 150 -0.95 20.34 -26.79
N TYR A 151 -1.25 19.17 -26.26
CA TYR A 151 -2.64 18.80 -25.91
C TYR A 151 -3.12 19.46 -24.61
N GLY A 152 -2.23 19.63 -23.65
CA GLY A 152 -2.56 20.15 -22.34
C GLY A 152 -3.23 19.14 -21.39
N ALA A 153 -3.25 19.49 -20.10
CA ALA A 153 -3.71 18.58 -19.04
C ALA A 153 -5.22 18.25 -19.12
N ASP A 154 -6.04 19.21 -19.48
CA ASP A 154 -7.50 19.00 -19.55
C ASP A 154 -7.90 18.09 -20.72
N THR A 155 -7.20 18.17 -21.83
CA THR A 155 -7.40 17.25 -22.96
C THR A 155 -7.02 15.83 -22.58
N LEU A 156 -5.87 15.64 -21.92
CA LEU A 156 -5.46 14.32 -21.41
C LEU A 156 -6.50 13.74 -20.47
N ARG A 157 -6.91 14.49 -19.46
CA ARG A 157 -7.93 14.03 -18.48
C ARG A 157 -9.27 13.69 -19.14
N THR A 158 -9.69 14.49 -20.09
CA THR A 158 -10.94 14.23 -20.84
C THR A 158 -10.80 12.95 -21.67
N TYR A 159 -9.67 12.77 -22.33
CA TYR A 159 -9.40 11.56 -23.11
C TYR A 159 -9.39 10.30 -22.25
N GLU A 160 -8.75 10.30 -21.09
CA GLU A 160 -8.73 9.17 -20.16
C GLU A 160 -10.12 8.78 -19.67
N LEU A 161 -11.01 9.75 -19.45
CA LEU A 161 -12.40 9.48 -19.09
C LEU A 161 -13.28 9.01 -20.26
N PHE A 162 -12.89 9.34 -21.48
CA PHE A 162 -13.67 9.06 -22.70
C PHE A 162 -13.26 7.74 -23.39
N ILE A 163 -12.04 7.25 -23.12
CA ILE A 163 -11.43 6.12 -23.86
C ILE A 163 -12.24 4.80 -23.75
N GLY A 164 -13.02 4.64 -22.68
CA GLY A 164 -13.85 3.47 -22.45
C GLY A 164 -14.54 3.47 -21.09
N PRO A 165 -15.34 2.45 -20.78
CA PRO A 165 -15.90 2.25 -19.46
C PRO A 165 -14.78 2.16 -18.40
N TYR A 166 -14.97 2.82 -17.26
CA TYR A 166 -13.92 2.92 -16.24
C TYR A 166 -13.45 1.57 -15.66
N ASN A 167 -14.28 0.55 -15.73
CA ASN A 167 -14.01 -0.81 -15.23
C ASN A 167 -13.48 -1.79 -16.28
N GLU A 168 -13.21 -1.31 -17.49
CA GLU A 168 -12.66 -2.10 -18.58
C GLU A 168 -11.27 -1.59 -18.99
N ASP A 169 -10.45 -2.51 -19.48
CA ASP A 169 -9.15 -2.15 -20.02
C ASP A 169 -9.30 -1.49 -21.39
N ALA A 170 -8.50 -0.45 -21.62
CA ALA A 170 -8.45 0.25 -22.90
C ALA A 170 -7.00 0.38 -23.40
N ALA A 171 -6.79 0.40 -24.70
CA ALA A 171 -5.47 0.64 -25.28
C ALA A 171 -5.29 2.14 -25.56
N TRP A 172 -4.14 2.69 -25.19
CA TRP A 172 -3.77 4.05 -25.52
C TRP A 172 -3.71 4.28 -27.04
N SER A 173 -4.24 5.40 -27.49
CA SER A 173 -4.14 5.85 -28.86
C SER A 173 -3.78 7.32 -28.95
N THR A 174 -2.54 7.62 -29.31
CA THR A 174 -2.08 9.01 -29.52
C THR A 174 -2.86 9.70 -30.66
N LYS A 175 -3.42 8.93 -31.61
CA LYS A 175 -4.23 9.51 -32.70
C LYS A 175 -5.63 9.91 -32.25
N ALA A 176 -6.15 9.29 -31.19
CA ALA A 176 -7.50 9.52 -30.73
C ALA A 176 -7.59 10.69 -29.71
N ILE A 177 -6.46 11.16 -29.19
CA ILE A 177 -6.43 12.27 -28.23
C ILE A 177 -6.60 13.63 -28.92
N GLY A 178 -6.27 13.75 -30.22
CA GLY A 178 -6.49 14.95 -31.04
C GLY A 178 -7.83 14.89 -31.72
#